data_4c970108595568d20add6fa2907ce50e
#
_entry.id   4c970108595568d20add6fa2907ce50e
#
_cell.length_a   1.000
_cell.length_b   1.000
_cell.length_c   1.000
_cell.angle_alpha   90.00
_cell.angle_beta   90.00
_cell.angle_gamma   90.00
#
_symmetry.space_group_name_H-M   'P 1'
#
loop_
_entity.id
_entity.type
_entity.pdbx_description
1 polymer ?
#
loop_
_entity_poly.entity_id
_entity_poly.type
_entity_poly.pdbx_seq_one_letter_code
_entity_poly.pdbx_strand_id
1 'polypeptide(L)'
;MRWRSKTGLLPVTGITEGDRSTKRLLQRLGPGRIAVLAHDDLDELAVRGLLKARVSVVVNTGRTMTGAIASRAVLELLEAGTPLVETSADAFELLQASRTVTVTDNGIDTGTSWVPCRRFTRQSWLAAYRAAQASEPKQLARFIENTLKYAVEEKEQLLEPLPPVSLRTELPGRHVLVVVRGSGYREDFAALKRYIRRVRPVLIGVDGGADAILEAGYTPDMIIGDMDSVSDLALFSGAELIVHSYRNGEAPGMERLRRLGLEAALLPTGGTSEDAALLLAYEQGCEQIVTVGLHSHMQDFMEKGRKGMGSTWLVRMKIGSRLVDARGISRLYPANERRKPARPGTAWLSFVRFLH
;
A
#
# COMPACT_ATOMS: atom_id res chain seq x y z
N MET A 1 32.40 -6.77 7.57
CA MET A 1 31.95 -7.57 6.41
C MET A 1 31.84 -6.64 5.22
N ARG A 2 32.76 -6.72 4.23
CA ARG A 2 32.74 -5.84 3.04
C ARG A 2 31.63 -6.32 2.10
N TRP A 3 30.52 -5.63 2.05
CA TRP A 3 29.49 -5.82 1.06
C TRP A 3 30.00 -5.37 -0.31
N ARG A 4 30.28 -6.33 -1.20
CA ARG A 4 30.42 -6.02 -2.61
C ARG A 4 29.02 -5.77 -3.16
N SER A 5 28.65 -4.50 -3.34
CA SER A 5 27.47 -4.13 -4.10
C SER A 5 27.62 -4.69 -5.52
N LYS A 6 26.80 -5.65 -5.89
CA LYS A 6 26.57 -5.96 -7.31
C LYS A 6 25.79 -4.78 -7.88
N THR A 7 26.47 -3.70 -8.27
CA THR A 7 25.85 -2.67 -9.12
C THR A 7 25.47 -3.36 -10.41
N GLY A 8 24.17 -3.40 -10.71
CA GLY A 8 23.66 -3.94 -11.95
C GLY A 8 24.39 -3.27 -13.11
N LEU A 9 25.05 -4.08 -13.94
CA LEU A 9 25.83 -3.59 -15.05
C LEU A 9 24.90 -3.27 -16.23
N LEU A 10 25.05 -2.11 -16.81
CA LEU A 10 24.55 -1.78 -18.13
C LEU A 10 25.74 -1.96 -19.12
N PRO A 11 25.52 -2.30 -20.40
CA PRO A 11 24.21 -2.42 -21.07
C PRO A 11 23.46 -3.72 -20.77
N VAL A 12 22.13 -3.66 -20.85
CA VAL A 12 21.24 -4.82 -20.77
C VAL A 12 20.29 -4.82 -21.96
N THR A 13 20.27 -5.93 -22.70
CA THR A 13 19.31 -6.17 -23.78
C THR A 13 18.21 -7.09 -23.28
N GLY A 14 16.95 -6.73 -23.55
CA GLY A 14 15.81 -7.52 -23.08
C GLY A 14 14.49 -7.09 -23.68
N ILE A 15 13.46 -7.87 -23.32
CA ILE A 15 12.08 -7.60 -23.75
C ILE A 15 11.46 -6.58 -22.81
N THR A 16 10.83 -5.56 -23.37
CA THR A 16 10.11 -4.54 -22.63
C THR A 16 8.72 -5.01 -22.24
N GLU A 17 8.27 -4.57 -21.09
CA GLU A 17 6.90 -4.68 -20.63
C GLU A 17 6.53 -3.38 -19.91
N GLY A 18 5.51 -2.68 -20.40
CA GLY A 18 5.15 -1.35 -19.92
C GLY A 18 3.67 -1.17 -19.67
N ASP A 19 3.32 -0.35 -18.69
CA ASP A 19 1.98 0.17 -18.47
C ASP A 19 2.08 1.51 -17.72
N ARG A 20 1.25 2.49 -18.09
CA ARG A 20 1.18 3.77 -17.38
C ARG A 20 0.71 3.59 -15.93
N SER A 21 -0.08 2.53 -15.66
CA SER A 21 -0.43 2.10 -14.30
C SER A 21 0.59 1.06 -13.83
N THR A 22 1.49 1.46 -12.96
CA THR A 22 2.48 0.55 -12.33
C THR A 22 1.79 -0.65 -11.68
N LYS A 23 0.61 -0.45 -11.08
CA LYS A 23 -0.19 -1.50 -10.46
C LYS A 23 -0.63 -2.58 -11.47
N ARG A 24 -1.11 -2.18 -12.66
CA ARG A 24 -1.48 -3.12 -13.74
C ARG A 24 -0.25 -3.81 -14.31
N LEU A 25 0.84 -3.08 -14.46
CA LEU A 25 2.10 -3.67 -14.91
C LEU A 25 2.54 -4.80 -13.98
N LEU A 26 2.58 -4.57 -12.68
CA LEU A 26 3.05 -5.53 -11.68
C LEU A 26 2.22 -6.83 -11.61
N GLN A 27 0.97 -6.82 -12.08
CA GLN A 27 0.13 -8.03 -12.14
C GLN A 27 0.59 -9.04 -13.21
N ARG A 28 1.26 -8.56 -14.27
CA ARG A 28 1.68 -9.38 -15.42
C ARG A 28 3.18 -9.45 -15.64
N LEU A 29 3.94 -8.59 -14.96
CA LEU A 29 5.38 -8.44 -15.16
C LEU A 29 6.15 -9.70 -14.79
N GLY A 30 6.83 -10.27 -15.78
CA GLY A 30 7.63 -11.48 -15.62
C GLY A 30 9.10 -11.22 -15.26
N PRO A 31 9.82 -12.26 -14.81
CA PRO A 31 11.22 -12.14 -14.46
C PRO A 31 12.10 -11.86 -15.69
N GLY A 32 13.18 -11.09 -15.48
CA GLY A 32 14.13 -10.74 -16.53
C GLY A 32 13.64 -9.72 -17.56
N ARG A 33 12.41 -9.19 -17.39
CA ARG A 33 11.86 -8.15 -18.26
C ARG A 33 12.48 -6.78 -17.96
N ILE A 34 12.45 -5.91 -18.95
CA ILE A 34 12.71 -4.48 -18.79
C ILE A 34 11.37 -3.81 -18.50
N ALA A 35 11.19 -3.33 -17.29
CA ALA A 35 9.95 -2.68 -16.86
C ALA A 35 9.94 -1.22 -17.32
N VAL A 36 8.93 -0.82 -18.11
CA VAL A 36 8.72 0.57 -18.56
C VAL A 36 7.58 1.20 -17.75
N LEU A 37 7.90 2.23 -16.99
CA LEU A 37 6.99 2.93 -16.07
C LEU A 37 6.77 4.38 -16.51
N ALA A 38 5.64 4.94 -16.07
CA ALA A 38 5.36 6.38 -16.06
C ALA A 38 4.94 6.78 -14.63
N HIS A 39 5.90 6.79 -13.68
CA HIS A 39 5.59 6.91 -12.26
C HIS A 39 6.47 7.99 -11.60
N ASP A 40 5.84 9.05 -11.12
CA ASP A 40 6.50 10.06 -10.31
C ASP A 40 6.53 9.62 -8.84
N ASP A 41 7.67 9.82 -8.17
CA ASP A 41 7.90 9.45 -6.77
C ASP A 41 7.59 7.96 -6.48
N LEU A 42 8.40 7.04 -7.04
CA LEU A 42 8.23 5.59 -6.88
C LEU A 42 8.04 5.20 -5.41
N ASP A 43 6.86 4.65 -5.11
CA ASP A 43 6.44 4.24 -3.79
C ASP A 43 6.98 2.84 -3.38
N GLU A 44 6.79 2.49 -2.11
CA GLU A 44 7.23 1.21 -1.55
C GLU A 44 6.56 0.01 -2.24
N LEU A 45 5.27 0.12 -2.61
CA LEU A 45 4.54 -0.96 -3.26
C LEU A 45 5.05 -1.23 -4.66
N ALA A 46 5.33 -0.16 -5.43
CA ALA A 46 5.94 -0.25 -6.76
C ALA A 46 7.31 -0.91 -6.69
N VAL A 47 8.19 -0.44 -5.80
CA VAL A 47 9.54 -0.98 -5.64
C VAL A 47 9.52 -2.45 -5.21
N ARG A 48 8.74 -2.81 -4.20
CA ARG A 48 8.60 -4.20 -3.76
C ARG A 48 8.04 -5.11 -4.85
N GLY A 49 7.09 -4.60 -5.64
CA GLY A 49 6.55 -5.31 -6.79
C GLY A 49 7.61 -5.59 -7.86
N LEU A 50 8.41 -4.58 -8.22
CA LEU A 50 9.52 -4.70 -9.19
C LEU A 50 10.58 -5.69 -8.71
N LEU A 51 10.95 -5.64 -7.43
CA LEU A 51 11.89 -6.58 -6.81
C LEU A 51 11.35 -8.02 -6.82
N LYS A 52 10.07 -8.21 -6.48
CA LYS A 52 9.39 -9.51 -6.53
C LYS A 52 9.35 -10.08 -7.96
N ALA A 53 9.09 -9.22 -8.94
CA ALA A 53 9.09 -9.59 -10.37
C ALA A 53 10.49 -9.90 -10.91
N ARG A 54 11.57 -9.55 -10.20
CA ARG A 54 12.96 -9.76 -10.62
C ARG A 54 13.26 -9.17 -11.99
N VAL A 55 12.86 -7.91 -12.19
CA VAL A 55 13.10 -7.20 -13.46
C VAL A 55 14.60 -7.02 -13.69
N SER A 56 15.02 -7.02 -14.97
CA SER A 56 16.41 -6.81 -15.35
C SER A 56 16.82 -5.33 -15.27
N VAL A 57 15.92 -4.44 -15.68
CA VAL A 57 16.11 -2.98 -15.68
C VAL A 57 14.75 -2.32 -15.45
N VAL A 58 14.76 -1.17 -14.78
CA VAL A 58 13.62 -0.27 -14.70
C VAL A 58 13.89 0.95 -15.58
N VAL A 59 13.01 1.24 -16.52
CA VAL A 59 12.98 2.45 -17.32
C VAL A 59 11.79 3.29 -16.88
N ASN A 60 12.03 4.42 -16.27
CA ASN A 60 10.98 5.31 -15.82
C ASN A 60 10.89 6.53 -16.73
N THR A 61 9.75 6.76 -17.33
CA THR A 61 9.45 7.96 -18.12
C THR A 61 8.85 9.09 -17.28
N GLY A 62 8.59 8.83 -16.00
CA GLY A 62 8.31 9.82 -14.97
C GLY A 62 9.59 10.20 -14.20
N ARG A 63 9.43 10.98 -13.16
CA ARG A 63 10.52 11.36 -12.24
C ARG A 63 10.55 10.39 -11.07
N THR A 64 11.55 9.53 -11.03
CA THR A 64 11.71 8.49 -9.98
C THR A 64 11.62 9.06 -8.57
N MET A 65 12.20 10.24 -8.37
CA MET A 65 12.04 11.06 -7.16
C MET A 65 11.98 12.53 -7.56
N THR A 66 10.89 13.21 -7.25
CA THR A 66 10.73 14.65 -7.53
C THR A 66 11.44 15.52 -6.48
N GLY A 67 11.79 14.97 -5.33
CA GLY A 67 12.24 15.69 -4.15
C GLY A 67 11.07 16.17 -3.28
N ALA A 68 9.85 15.73 -3.57
CA ALA A 68 8.68 15.99 -2.72
C ALA A 68 8.58 15.01 -1.55
N ILE A 69 8.91 13.75 -1.77
CA ILE A 69 8.76 12.69 -0.77
C ILE A 69 10.14 12.09 -0.42
N ALA A 70 10.45 12.03 0.88
CA ALA A 70 11.69 11.44 1.38
C ALA A 70 11.57 9.90 1.46
N SER A 71 11.38 9.23 0.30
CA SER A 71 11.23 7.79 0.24
C SER A 71 12.57 7.05 0.28
N ARG A 72 12.65 5.95 1.05
CA ARG A 72 13.78 5.01 1.04
C ARG A 72 13.57 3.85 0.07
N ALA A 73 12.37 3.65 -0.42
CA ALA A 73 12.02 2.51 -1.27
C ALA A 73 12.94 2.40 -2.50
N VAL A 74 13.18 3.52 -3.20
CA VAL A 74 14.06 3.53 -4.37
C VAL A 74 15.50 3.10 -4.03
N LEU A 75 15.98 3.40 -2.82
CA LEU A 75 17.30 2.96 -2.38
C LEU A 75 17.36 1.41 -2.29
N GLU A 76 16.29 0.75 -1.83
CA GLU A 76 16.22 -0.72 -1.78
C GLU A 76 16.36 -1.34 -3.18
N LEU A 77 15.72 -0.74 -4.21
CA LEU A 77 15.85 -1.17 -5.60
C LEU A 77 17.29 -1.06 -6.10
N LEU A 78 17.94 0.08 -5.81
CA LEU A 78 19.34 0.31 -6.19
C LEU A 78 20.31 -0.63 -5.44
N GLU A 79 20.08 -0.88 -4.15
CA GLU A 79 20.89 -1.79 -3.33
C GLU A 79 20.72 -3.26 -3.73
N ALA A 80 19.54 -3.63 -4.25
CA ALA A 80 19.31 -4.94 -4.86
C ALA A 80 20.08 -5.12 -6.19
N GLY A 81 20.68 -4.04 -6.71
CA GLY A 81 21.46 -4.07 -7.94
C GLY A 81 20.62 -3.99 -9.21
N THR A 82 19.34 -3.60 -9.12
CA THR A 82 18.51 -3.39 -10.30
C THR A 82 18.81 -2.03 -10.91
N PRO A 83 19.30 -1.96 -12.18
CA PRO A 83 19.54 -0.69 -12.85
C PRO A 83 18.24 0.07 -13.04
N LEU A 84 18.30 1.38 -12.83
CA LEU A 84 17.19 2.29 -13.00
C LEU A 84 17.63 3.46 -13.87
N VAL A 85 16.91 3.71 -14.95
CA VAL A 85 17.14 4.85 -15.84
C VAL A 85 15.89 5.69 -15.99
N GLU A 86 16.07 7.00 -16.15
CA GLU A 86 15.00 7.96 -16.42
C GLU A 86 15.09 8.46 -17.85
N THR A 87 13.96 8.62 -18.51
CA THR A 87 13.84 9.19 -19.85
C THR A 87 12.62 10.10 -19.96
N SER A 88 12.42 10.74 -21.10
CA SER A 88 11.29 11.65 -21.31
C SER A 88 9.95 10.90 -21.35
N ALA A 89 8.88 11.61 -20.96
CA ALA A 89 7.51 11.05 -20.96
C ALA A 89 7.05 10.65 -22.38
N ASP A 90 7.53 11.34 -23.41
CA ASP A 90 7.19 11.07 -24.81
C ASP A 90 7.74 9.73 -25.31
N ALA A 91 8.77 9.19 -24.67
CA ALA A 91 9.35 7.90 -25.03
C ALA A 91 8.50 6.71 -24.60
N PHE A 92 7.48 6.89 -23.75
CA PHE A 92 6.72 5.78 -23.16
C PHE A 92 6.10 4.88 -24.23
N GLU A 93 5.35 5.44 -25.18
CA GLU A 93 4.63 4.66 -26.20
C GLU A 93 5.60 3.91 -27.12
N LEU A 94 6.71 4.56 -27.52
CA LEU A 94 7.75 3.92 -28.31
C LEU A 94 8.37 2.73 -27.58
N LEU A 95 8.73 2.91 -26.31
CA LEU A 95 9.34 1.86 -25.50
C LEU A 95 8.36 0.73 -25.17
N GLN A 96 7.09 1.03 -24.97
CA GLN A 96 6.05 0.03 -24.77
C GLN A 96 5.79 -0.80 -26.02
N ALA A 97 5.82 -0.17 -27.21
CA ALA A 97 5.62 -0.84 -28.49
C ALA A 97 6.84 -1.65 -28.94
N SER A 98 8.03 -1.34 -28.42
CA SER A 98 9.29 -2.02 -28.75
C SER A 98 9.36 -3.38 -28.08
N ARG A 99 9.58 -4.45 -28.87
CA ARG A 99 9.68 -5.81 -28.30
C ARG A 99 10.98 -6.05 -27.55
N THR A 100 12.09 -5.54 -28.09
CA THR A 100 13.43 -5.74 -27.53
C THR A 100 14.20 -4.43 -27.59
N VAL A 101 14.81 -4.04 -26.50
CA VAL A 101 15.63 -2.83 -26.42
C VAL A 101 16.95 -3.12 -25.72
N THR A 102 17.97 -2.30 -26.01
CA THR A 102 19.24 -2.30 -25.28
C THR A 102 19.33 -1.02 -24.44
N VAL A 103 19.34 -1.16 -23.13
CA VAL A 103 19.45 -0.03 -22.20
C VAL A 103 20.90 0.16 -21.79
N THR A 104 21.40 1.38 -21.95
CA THR A 104 22.75 1.83 -21.52
C THR A 104 22.64 2.91 -20.44
N ASP A 105 23.75 3.43 -19.95
CA ASP A 105 23.76 4.51 -18.94
C ASP A 105 23.21 5.85 -19.46
N ASN A 106 23.24 6.09 -20.77
CA ASN A 106 22.90 7.37 -21.40
C ASN A 106 21.86 7.27 -22.54
N GLY A 107 21.40 6.08 -22.87
CA GLY A 107 20.41 5.90 -23.92
C GLY A 107 19.86 4.50 -24.03
N ILE A 108 18.73 4.40 -24.72
CA ILE A 108 18.01 3.16 -24.99
C ILE A 108 17.92 2.98 -26.50
N ASP A 109 18.51 1.92 -27.01
CA ASP A 109 18.42 1.53 -28.42
C ASP A 109 17.22 0.61 -28.61
N THR A 110 16.26 1.02 -29.44
CA THR A 110 15.08 0.23 -29.80
C THR A 110 15.26 -0.58 -31.08
N GLY A 111 16.46 -0.54 -31.68
CA GLY A 111 16.73 -1.10 -32.99
C GLY A 111 16.30 -0.19 -34.17
N THR A 112 15.37 0.73 -33.94
CA THR A 112 14.89 1.71 -34.93
C THR A 112 15.17 3.15 -34.53
N SER A 113 15.37 3.40 -33.25
CA SER A 113 15.54 4.74 -32.68
C SER A 113 16.41 4.70 -31.44
N TRP A 114 17.13 5.79 -31.22
CA TRP A 114 17.89 6.03 -29.99
C TRP A 114 17.12 6.99 -29.10
N VAL A 115 16.79 6.55 -27.87
CA VAL A 115 16.09 7.35 -26.86
C VAL A 115 17.08 7.76 -25.77
N PRO A 116 17.37 9.04 -25.58
CA PRO A 116 18.23 9.49 -24.51
C PRO A 116 17.67 9.11 -23.12
N CYS A 117 18.52 8.62 -22.24
CA CYS A 117 18.16 8.37 -20.86
C CYS A 117 19.30 8.78 -19.91
N ARG A 118 19.00 8.84 -18.65
CA ARG A 118 19.96 9.10 -17.58
C ARG A 118 19.84 8.04 -16.51
N ARG A 119 20.96 7.44 -16.14
CA ARG A 119 20.99 6.51 -15.01
C ARG A 119 20.63 7.22 -13.71
N PHE A 120 19.68 6.68 -12.98
CA PHE A 120 19.34 7.10 -11.63
C PHE A 120 20.25 6.35 -10.64
N THR A 121 21.06 7.09 -9.90
CA THR A 121 22.11 6.55 -9.06
C THR A 121 21.82 6.76 -7.57
N ARG A 122 22.61 6.13 -6.70
CA ARG A 122 22.57 6.42 -5.25
C ARG A 122 22.83 7.91 -4.95
N GLN A 123 23.68 8.56 -5.75
CA GLN A 123 23.93 10.00 -5.60
C GLN A 123 22.69 10.82 -5.97
N SER A 124 22.00 10.46 -7.06
CA SER A 124 20.72 11.06 -7.46
C SER A 124 19.66 10.87 -6.37
N TRP A 125 19.57 9.65 -5.83
CA TRP A 125 18.69 9.36 -4.68
C TRP A 125 19.01 10.24 -3.48
N LEU A 126 20.29 10.34 -3.07
CA LEU A 126 20.69 11.13 -1.91
C LEU A 126 20.37 12.61 -2.07
N ALA A 127 20.57 13.17 -3.27
CA ALA A 127 20.25 14.56 -3.58
C ALA A 127 18.73 14.81 -3.47
N ALA A 128 17.91 13.96 -4.09
CA ALA A 128 16.45 14.06 -4.02
C ALA A 128 15.93 13.84 -2.60
N TYR A 129 16.48 12.86 -1.87
CA TYR A 129 16.11 12.60 -0.49
C TYR A 129 16.38 13.80 0.44
N ARG A 130 17.55 14.42 0.32
CA ARG A 130 17.89 15.64 1.09
C ARG A 130 17.00 16.82 0.74
N ALA A 131 16.68 17.00 -0.55
CA ALA A 131 15.75 18.04 -1.00
C ALA A 131 14.35 17.85 -0.40
N ALA A 132 13.86 16.59 -0.39
CA ALA A 132 12.58 16.24 0.23
C ALA A 132 12.59 16.54 1.74
N GLN A 133 13.62 16.13 2.48
CA GLN A 133 13.74 16.42 3.91
C GLN A 133 13.76 17.92 4.19
N ALA A 134 14.45 18.71 3.38
CA ALA A 134 14.51 20.15 3.54
C ALA A 134 13.15 20.84 3.27
N SER A 135 12.32 20.27 2.40
CA SER A 135 11.00 20.79 2.05
C SER A 135 9.87 20.27 2.94
N GLU A 136 10.10 19.19 3.71
CA GLU A 136 9.08 18.51 4.53
C GLU A 136 8.30 19.45 5.46
N PRO A 137 8.90 20.40 6.21
CA PRO A 137 8.14 21.27 7.09
C PRO A 137 7.12 22.14 6.35
N LYS A 138 7.49 22.66 5.17
CA LYS A 138 6.59 23.47 4.33
C LYS A 138 5.46 22.61 3.75
N GLN A 139 5.79 21.40 3.33
CA GLN A 139 4.81 20.46 2.80
C GLN A 139 3.83 20.03 3.88
N LEU A 140 4.31 19.74 5.10
CA LEU A 140 3.47 19.40 6.23
C LEU A 140 2.51 20.55 6.57
N ALA A 141 3.00 21.79 6.64
CA ALA A 141 2.16 22.95 6.89
C ALA A 141 1.03 23.07 5.85
N ARG A 142 1.38 22.98 4.56
CA ARG A 142 0.40 23.01 3.47
C ARG A 142 -0.58 21.83 3.51
N PHE A 143 -0.10 20.66 3.86
CA PHE A 143 -0.94 19.45 4.00
C PHE A 143 -1.95 19.62 5.15
N ILE A 144 -1.52 20.19 6.28
CA ILE A 144 -2.39 20.50 7.43
C ILE A 144 -3.45 21.52 7.01
N GLU A 145 -3.07 22.63 6.34
CA GLU A 145 -4.02 23.64 5.85
C GLU A 145 -5.08 23.02 4.94
N ASN A 146 -4.67 22.21 3.97
CA ASN A 146 -5.59 21.49 3.09
C ASN A 146 -6.49 20.52 3.87
N THR A 147 -5.93 19.80 4.85
CA THR A 147 -6.70 18.86 5.68
C THR A 147 -7.79 19.58 6.46
N LEU A 148 -7.47 20.71 7.08
CA LEU A 148 -8.44 21.53 7.80
C LEU A 148 -9.52 22.06 6.86
N LYS A 149 -9.13 22.57 5.68
CA LYS A 149 -10.07 23.04 4.66
C LYS A 149 -11.04 21.93 4.25
N TYR A 150 -10.53 20.75 3.86
CA TYR A 150 -11.36 19.60 3.46
C TYR A 150 -12.22 19.11 4.62
N ALA A 151 -11.71 19.10 5.84
CA ALA A 151 -12.49 18.73 7.01
C ALA A 151 -13.69 19.66 7.24
N VAL A 152 -13.53 20.96 7.04
CA VAL A 152 -14.64 21.92 7.13
C VAL A 152 -15.68 21.70 6.02
N GLU A 153 -15.23 21.41 4.80
CA GLU A 153 -16.11 21.15 3.65
C GLU A 153 -16.89 19.84 3.78
N GLU A 154 -16.28 18.82 4.38
CA GLU A 154 -16.80 17.44 4.44
C GLU A 154 -17.51 17.12 5.77
N LYS A 155 -17.42 17.97 6.81
CA LYS A 155 -17.93 17.69 8.17
C LYS A 155 -19.39 17.30 8.22
N GLU A 156 -20.25 18.02 7.49
CA GLU A 156 -21.70 17.77 7.51
C GLU A 156 -22.02 16.40 6.91
N GLN A 157 -21.32 16.08 5.83
CA GLN A 157 -21.45 14.79 5.16
C GLN A 157 -21.08 13.60 6.04
N LEU A 158 -20.10 13.79 6.94
CA LEU A 158 -19.67 12.75 7.86
C LEU A 158 -20.65 12.56 9.03
N LEU A 159 -21.36 13.62 9.40
CA LEU A 159 -22.38 13.58 10.47
C LEU A 159 -23.66 12.88 10.01
N GLU A 160 -23.97 12.93 8.72
CA GLU A 160 -25.10 12.20 8.14
C GLU A 160 -24.88 10.68 8.30
N PRO A 161 -25.94 9.91 8.63
CA PRO A 161 -25.87 8.46 8.58
C PRO A 161 -25.56 7.97 7.17
N LEU A 162 -24.88 6.83 7.08
CA LEU A 162 -24.71 6.17 5.79
C LEU A 162 -26.08 5.75 5.21
N PRO A 163 -26.24 5.75 3.89
CA PRO A 163 -27.40 5.15 3.26
C PRO A 163 -27.58 3.70 3.71
N PRO A 164 -28.84 3.23 3.87
CA PRO A 164 -29.08 1.84 4.25
C PRO A 164 -28.44 0.88 3.25
N VAL A 165 -27.60 -0.01 3.72
CA VAL A 165 -26.98 -1.08 2.93
C VAL A 165 -27.42 -2.41 3.51
N SER A 166 -28.04 -3.25 2.67
CA SER A 166 -28.41 -4.61 3.08
C SER A 166 -27.15 -5.48 3.04
N LEU A 167 -26.72 -5.97 4.19
CA LEU A 167 -25.55 -6.82 4.34
C LEU A 167 -25.96 -8.25 4.64
N ARG A 168 -25.22 -9.21 4.06
CA ARG A 168 -25.28 -10.63 4.43
C ARG A 168 -24.43 -10.93 5.66
N THR A 169 -23.34 -10.17 5.81
CA THR A 169 -22.37 -10.33 6.89
C THR A 169 -22.86 -9.62 8.16
N GLU A 170 -22.97 -10.34 9.26
CA GLU A 170 -23.37 -9.79 10.55
C GLU A 170 -22.20 -9.06 11.21
N LEU A 171 -22.38 -7.75 11.47
CA LEU A 171 -21.40 -6.89 12.12
C LEU A 171 -21.75 -6.50 13.57
N PRO A 172 -23.03 -6.40 13.97
CA PRO A 172 -23.40 -5.92 15.30
C PRO A 172 -22.75 -6.74 16.42
N GLY A 173 -22.11 -6.07 17.37
CA GLY A 173 -21.42 -6.70 18.50
C GLY A 173 -20.18 -7.54 18.15
N ARG A 174 -19.76 -7.54 16.89
CA ARG A 174 -18.57 -8.28 16.43
C ARG A 174 -17.33 -7.39 16.42
N HIS A 175 -16.17 -8.01 16.60
CA HIS A 175 -14.91 -7.38 16.22
C HIS A 175 -14.76 -7.43 14.70
N VAL A 176 -14.22 -6.36 14.14
CA VAL A 176 -13.92 -6.24 12.72
C VAL A 176 -12.42 -5.99 12.55
N LEU A 177 -11.79 -6.68 11.61
CA LEU A 177 -10.40 -6.42 11.19
C LEU A 177 -10.39 -5.89 9.76
N VAL A 178 -10.12 -4.59 9.62
CA VAL A 178 -10.00 -3.92 8.33
C VAL A 178 -8.55 -3.99 7.85
N VAL A 179 -8.34 -4.55 6.67
CA VAL A 179 -7.01 -4.76 6.08
C VAL A 179 -6.83 -3.91 4.84
N VAL A 180 -5.78 -3.12 4.83
CA VAL A 180 -5.35 -2.26 3.71
C VAL A 180 -3.90 -2.57 3.37
N ARG A 181 -3.47 -2.32 2.13
CA ARG A 181 -2.07 -2.51 1.70
C ARG A 181 -1.19 -1.28 1.93
N GLY A 182 -1.22 -0.69 3.12
CA GLY A 182 -0.26 0.35 3.47
C GLY A 182 1.10 -0.22 3.89
N SER A 183 2.05 0.65 4.19
CA SER A 183 3.41 0.23 4.58
C SER A 183 3.41 -0.69 5.80
N GLY A 184 4.15 -1.80 5.74
CA GLY A 184 4.32 -2.74 6.85
C GLY A 184 3.11 -3.65 7.14
N TYR A 185 2.06 -3.65 6.30
CA TYR A 185 0.83 -4.40 6.56
C TYR A 185 1.03 -5.91 6.74
N ARG A 186 2.00 -6.50 6.03
CA ARG A 186 2.24 -7.96 6.09
C ARG A 186 2.75 -8.40 7.45
N GLU A 187 3.71 -7.66 7.96
CA GLU A 187 4.32 -7.91 9.27
C GLU A 187 3.29 -7.67 10.37
N ASP A 188 2.52 -6.59 10.27
CA ASP A 188 1.49 -6.24 11.25
C ASP A 188 0.34 -7.27 11.23
N PHE A 189 -0.13 -7.68 10.05
CA PHE A 189 -1.13 -8.74 9.92
C PHE A 189 -0.62 -10.07 10.52
N ALA A 190 0.63 -10.43 10.25
CA ALA A 190 1.25 -11.62 10.82
C ALA A 190 1.32 -11.58 12.35
N ALA A 191 1.57 -10.41 12.95
CA ALA A 191 1.58 -10.22 14.41
C ALA A 191 0.18 -10.44 15.03
N LEU A 192 -0.89 -10.19 14.27
CA LEU A 192 -2.27 -10.36 14.73
C LEU A 192 -2.83 -11.79 14.59
N LYS A 193 -2.07 -12.77 14.09
CA LYS A 193 -2.55 -14.16 13.90
C LYS A 193 -3.18 -14.77 15.16
N ARG A 194 -2.63 -14.46 16.35
CA ARG A 194 -3.20 -14.95 17.63
C ARG A 194 -4.56 -14.31 17.92
N TYR A 195 -4.69 -13.01 17.67
CA TYR A 195 -5.94 -12.28 17.80
C TYR A 195 -6.99 -12.84 16.85
N ILE A 196 -6.68 -12.98 15.56
CA ILE A 196 -7.60 -13.51 14.55
C ILE A 196 -8.12 -14.89 14.94
N ARG A 197 -7.24 -15.81 15.35
CA ARG A 197 -7.64 -17.17 15.76
C ARG A 197 -8.50 -17.19 17.02
N ARG A 198 -8.25 -16.31 17.99
CA ARG A 198 -8.96 -16.31 19.27
C ARG A 198 -10.28 -15.58 19.22
N VAL A 199 -10.32 -14.42 18.58
CA VAL A 199 -11.49 -13.52 18.54
C VAL A 199 -12.38 -13.84 17.33
N ARG A 200 -11.81 -14.32 16.23
CA ARG A 200 -12.50 -14.57 14.95
C ARG A 200 -13.25 -13.32 14.46
N PRO A 201 -12.54 -12.19 14.29
CA PRO A 201 -13.15 -10.96 13.81
C PRO A 201 -13.69 -11.16 12.39
N VAL A 202 -14.64 -10.34 12.00
CA VAL A 202 -15.03 -10.20 10.59
C VAL A 202 -13.86 -9.60 9.83
N LEU A 203 -13.41 -10.25 8.76
CA LEU A 203 -12.26 -9.81 7.95
C LEU A 203 -12.75 -8.97 6.77
N ILE A 204 -12.47 -7.69 6.80
CA ILE A 204 -12.81 -6.76 5.72
C ILE A 204 -11.54 -6.40 4.95
N GLY A 205 -11.47 -6.75 3.67
CA GLY A 205 -10.42 -6.31 2.76
C GLY A 205 -10.82 -5.02 2.06
N VAL A 206 -10.03 -3.96 2.19
CA VAL A 206 -10.25 -2.74 1.42
C VAL A 206 -9.41 -2.81 0.16
N ASP A 207 -10.06 -2.82 -0.98
CA ASP A 207 -9.43 -2.98 -2.30
C ASP A 207 -8.44 -4.16 -2.29
N GLY A 208 -7.19 -3.93 -2.67
CA GLY A 208 -6.15 -4.97 -2.60
C GLY A 208 -5.86 -5.54 -1.21
N GLY A 209 -6.46 -5.03 -0.14
CA GLY A 209 -6.44 -5.62 1.19
C GLY A 209 -7.07 -7.02 1.24
N ALA A 210 -8.04 -7.29 0.34
CA ALA A 210 -8.62 -8.63 0.18
C ALA A 210 -7.58 -9.67 -0.23
N ASP A 211 -6.73 -9.32 -1.19
CA ASP A 211 -5.63 -10.20 -1.61
C ASP A 211 -4.61 -10.41 -0.49
N ALA A 212 -4.37 -9.39 0.34
CA ALA A 212 -3.48 -9.51 1.49
C ALA A 212 -4.01 -10.52 2.53
N ILE A 213 -5.34 -10.57 2.72
CA ILE A 213 -6.00 -11.56 3.58
C ILE A 213 -5.82 -12.97 3.01
N LEU A 214 -6.04 -13.16 1.69
CA LEU A 214 -5.83 -14.44 1.01
C LEU A 214 -4.36 -14.88 1.05
N GLU A 215 -3.41 -13.98 0.78
CA GLU A 215 -1.96 -14.24 0.86
C GLU A 215 -1.56 -14.73 2.27
N ALA A 216 -2.25 -14.29 3.31
CA ALA A 216 -2.01 -14.70 4.69
C ALA A 216 -2.69 -16.03 5.07
N GLY A 217 -3.45 -16.65 4.15
CA GLY A 217 -4.15 -17.94 4.34
C GLY A 217 -5.51 -17.81 5.01
N TYR A 218 -6.15 -16.65 4.92
CA TYR A 218 -7.51 -16.42 5.39
C TYR A 218 -8.42 -16.05 4.21
N THR A 219 -9.73 -16.19 4.39
CA THR A 219 -10.72 -15.72 3.42
C THR A 219 -11.35 -14.44 3.95
N PRO A 220 -11.45 -13.35 3.16
CA PRO A 220 -12.19 -12.17 3.58
C PRO A 220 -13.68 -12.49 3.68
N ASP A 221 -14.35 -11.94 4.70
CA ASP A 221 -15.81 -11.98 4.81
C ASP A 221 -16.45 -10.92 3.91
N MET A 222 -15.80 -9.75 3.80
CA MET A 222 -16.25 -8.62 2.98
C MET A 222 -15.09 -8.00 2.20
N ILE A 223 -15.40 -7.48 1.02
CA ILE A 223 -14.47 -6.67 0.21
C ILE A 223 -15.14 -5.34 -0.08
N ILE A 224 -14.51 -4.24 0.32
CA ILE A 224 -15.03 -2.89 0.17
C ILE A 224 -14.04 -2.06 -0.65
N GLY A 225 -14.51 -1.34 -1.66
CA GLY A 225 -13.66 -0.42 -2.42
C GLY A 225 -14.15 -0.14 -3.84
N ASP A 226 -13.26 0.44 -4.65
CA ASP A 226 -13.50 0.72 -6.07
C ASP A 226 -13.33 -0.50 -6.99
N MET A 227 -12.88 -1.62 -6.43
CA MET A 227 -12.65 -2.91 -7.09
C MET A 227 -11.54 -2.93 -8.16
N ASP A 228 -10.86 -1.83 -8.43
CA ASP A 228 -9.83 -1.75 -9.46
C ASP A 228 -8.55 -2.53 -9.13
N SER A 229 -8.29 -2.71 -7.84
CA SER A 229 -7.06 -3.33 -7.35
C SER A 229 -7.24 -4.71 -6.73
N VAL A 230 -8.44 -5.22 -6.74
CA VAL A 230 -8.78 -6.55 -6.22
C VAL A 230 -8.51 -7.57 -7.33
N SER A 231 -7.83 -8.68 -7.00
CA SER A 231 -7.66 -9.77 -7.97
C SER A 231 -8.97 -10.51 -8.21
N ASP A 232 -9.10 -11.15 -9.36
CA ASP A 232 -10.26 -12.00 -9.64
C ASP A 232 -10.36 -13.16 -8.62
N LEU A 233 -9.21 -13.69 -8.16
CA LEU A 233 -9.18 -14.71 -7.11
C LEU A 233 -9.87 -14.21 -5.83
N ALA A 234 -9.62 -12.97 -5.42
CA ALA A 234 -10.27 -12.39 -4.24
C ALA A 234 -11.75 -12.10 -4.49
N LEU A 235 -12.12 -11.60 -5.67
CA LEU A 235 -13.52 -11.38 -6.03
C LEU A 235 -14.35 -12.66 -6.02
N PHE A 236 -13.78 -13.80 -6.43
CA PHE A 236 -14.43 -15.11 -6.41
C PHE A 236 -14.24 -15.90 -5.09
N SER A 237 -13.72 -15.29 -4.04
CA SER A 237 -13.50 -15.94 -2.74
C SER A 237 -14.78 -16.27 -1.96
N GLY A 238 -15.94 -15.78 -2.41
CA GLY A 238 -17.22 -15.88 -1.70
C GLY A 238 -17.48 -14.74 -0.72
N ALA A 239 -16.56 -13.78 -0.60
CA ALA A 239 -16.74 -12.58 0.21
C ALA A 239 -17.93 -11.75 -0.27
N GLU A 240 -18.56 -11.04 0.65
CA GLU A 240 -19.58 -10.04 0.32
C GLU A 240 -18.91 -8.82 -0.32
N LEU A 241 -19.37 -8.43 -1.52
CA LEU A 241 -18.79 -7.33 -2.27
C LEU A 241 -19.58 -6.04 -2.05
N ILE A 242 -18.88 -4.97 -1.70
CA ILE A 242 -19.47 -3.65 -1.48
C ILE A 242 -18.66 -2.63 -2.27
N VAL A 243 -19.28 -2.09 -3.32
CA VAL A 243 -18.63 -1.07 -4.15
C VAL A 243 -18.78 0.30 -3.51
N HIS A 244 -17.65 0.89 -3.14
CA HIS A 244 -17.59 2.30 -2.77
C HIS A 244 -17.86 3.14 -4.02
N SER A 245 -18.94 3.88 -4.03
CA SER A 245 -19.34 4.76 -5.12
C SER A 245 -19.23 6.22 -4.73
N TYR A 246 -19.10 7.09 -5.72
CA TYR A 246 -19.24 8.50 -5.50
C TYR A 246 -20.69 8.82 -5.03
N ARG A 247 -20.87 9.96 -4.36
CA ARG A 247 -22.19 10.40 -3.88
C ARG A 247 -23.22 10.59 -4.99
N ASN A 248 -22.78 10.92 -6.22
CA ASN A 248 -23.64 10.97 -7.40
C ASN A 248 -24.10 9.59 -7.89
N GLY A 249 -23.66 8.50 -7.23
CA GLY A 249 -24.00 7.13 -7.60
C GLY A 249 -23.09 6.52 -8.66
N GLU A 250 -22.12 7.25 -9.20
CA GLU A 250 -21.14 6.69 -10.13
C GLU A 250 -20.26 5.66 -9.42
N ALA A 251 -20.24 4.47 -9.97
CA ALA A 251 -19.51 3.33 -9.42
C ALA A 251 -18.79 2.55 -10.54
N PRO A 252 -17.62 3.02 -10.99
CA PRO A 252 -16.89 2.36 -12.09
C PRO A 252 -16.62 0.88 -11.83
N GLY A 253 -16.37 0.50 -10.57
CA GLY A 253 -16.15 -0.89 -10.17
C GLY A 253 -17.31 -1.83 -10.44
N MET A 254 -18.55 -1.32 -10.46
CA MET A 254 -19.74 -2.14 -10.77
C MET A 254 -19.70 -2.72 -12.18
N GLU A 255 -19.14 -2.01 -13.16
CA GLU A 255 -19.03 -2.53 -14.52
C GLU A 255 -18.12 -3.75 -14.61
N ARG A 256 -17.00 -3.73 -13.88
CA ARG A 256 -16.12 -4.89 -13.78
C ARG A 256 -16.84 -6.10 -13.17
N LEU A 257 -17.55 -5.89 -12.06
CA LEU A 257 -18.27 -6.98 -11.37
C LEU A 257 -19.37 -7.57 -12.25
N ARG A 258 -20.14 -6.73 -12.96
CA ARG A 258 -21.17 -7.20 -13.92
C ARG A 258 -20.56 -8.06 -15.02
N ARG A 259 -19.42 -7.67 -15.57
CA ARG A 259 -18.70 -8.47 -16.59
C ARG A 259 -18.24 -9.83 -16.05
N LEU A 260 -17.95 -9.90 -14.75
CA LEU A 260 -17.57 -11.14 -14.06
C LEU A 260 -18.76 -11.95 -13.55
N GLY A 261 -20.00 -11.46 -13.72
CA GLY A 261 -21.20 -12.11 -13.20
C GLY A 261 -21.34 -12.07 -11.69
N LEU A 262 -20.73 -11.09 -11.02
CA LEU A 262 -20.74 -10.92 -9.57
C LEU A 262 -21.73 -9.84 -9.15
N GLU A 263 -22.45 -10.11 -8.07
CA GLU A 263 -23.35 -9.15 -7.41
C GLU A 263 -22.61 -8.40 -6.31
N ALA A 264 -22.95 -7.13 -6.13
CA ALA A 264 -22.40 -6.28 -5.07
C ALA A 264 -23.41 -5.25 -4.59
N ALA A 265 -23.32 -4.90 -3.32
CA ALA A 265 -24.04 -3.74 -2.79
C ALA A 265 -23.28 -2.43 -3.12
N LEU A 266 -24.02 -1.32 -3.22
CA LEU A 266 -23.44 0.01 -3.38
C LEU A 266 -23.38 0.72 -2.04
N LEU A 267 -22.25 1.38 -1.79
CA LEU A 267 -22.03 2.24 -0.64
C LEU A 267 -21.65 3.65 -1.12
N PRO A 268 -22.66 4.53 -1.39
CA PRO A 268 -22.38 5.91 -1.77
C PRO A 268 -21.98 6.71 -0.56
N THR A 269 -20.67 7.05 -0.48
CA THR A 269 -20.14 7.90 0.60
C THR A 269 -18.98 8.76 0.08
N GLY A 270 -18.66 9.82 0.80
CA GLY A 270 -17.48 10.62 0.55
C GLY A 270 -16.22 9.99 1.17
N GLY A 271 -15.08 10.58 0.91
CA GLY A 271 -13.81 10.16 1.49
C GLY A 271 -13.11 9.05 0.71
N THR A 272 -12.39 8.20 1.41
CA THR A 272 -11.63 7.08 0.83
C THR A 272 -12.39 5.76 1.01
N SER A 273 -12.03 4.71 0.26
CA SER A 273 -12.55 3.35 0.50
C SER A 273 -12.25 2.85 1.92
N GLU A 274 -11.14 3.30 2.50
CA GLU A 274 -10.77 3.04 3.89
C GLU A 274 -11.79 3.70 4.84
N ASP A 275 -12.11 4.97 4.61
CA ASP A 275 -13.11 5.71 5.39
C ASP A 275 -14.49 5.07 5.29
N ALA A 276 -14.89 4.65 4.08
CA ALA A 276 -16.15 3.95 3.82
C ALA A 276 -16.26 2.63 4.62
N ALA A 277 -15.19 1.83 4.62
CA ALA A 277 -15.15 0.56 5.36
C ALA A 277 -15.26 0.78 6.89
N LEU A 278 -14.55 1.78 7.40
CA LEU A 278 -14.57 2.12 8.83
C LEU A 278 -15.92 2.64 9.28
N LEU A 279 -16.53 3.53 8.49
CA LEU A 279 -17.87 4.08 8.78
C LEU A 279 -18.93 2.99 8.72
N LEU A 280 -18.90 2.13 7.70
CA LEU A 280 -19.85 1.01 7.58
C LEU A 280 -19.76 0.11 8.80
N ALA A 281 -18.57 -0.34 9.20
CA ALA A 281 -18.38 -1.18 10.37
C ALA A 281 -18.92 -0.50 11.66
N TYR A 282 -18.62 0.79 11.82
CA TYR A 282 -19.04 1.56 12.98
C TYR A 282 -20.56 1.71 13.05
N GLU A 283 -21.22 2.11 11.96
CA GLU A 283 -22.67 2.36 11.91
C GLU A 283 -23.49 1.07 11.94
N GLN A 284 -22.93 -0.03 11.48
CA GLN A 284 -23.50 -1.37 11.66
C GLN A 284 -23.33 -1.92 13.09
N GLY A 285 -22.79 -1.13 14.03
CA GLY A 285 -22.77 -1.47 15.45
C GLY A 285 -21.74 -2.52 15.83
N CYS A 286 -20.62 -2.63 15.13
CA CYS A 286 -19.52 -3.49 15.55
C CYS A 286 -19.00 -3.08 16.93
N GLU A 287 -18.49 -4.03 17.71
CA GLU A 287 -17.94 -3.77 19.05
C GLU A 287 -16.58 -3.08 18.97
N GLN A 288 -15.69 -3.58 18.09
CA GLN A 288 -14.33 -3.09 17.96
C GLN A 288 -13.90 -3.12 16.49
N ILE A 289 -13.21 -2.07 16.05
CA ILE A 289 -12.56 -1.99 14.74
C ILE A 289 -11.05 -2.03 14.94
N VAL A 290 -10.43 -3.10 14.47
CA VAL A 290 -8.96 -3.20 14.41
C VAL A 290 -8.52 -2.97 12.98
N THR A 291 -7.44 -2.24 12.76
CA THR A 291 -6.99 -1.91 11.40
C THR A 291 -5.53 -2.27 11.17
N VAL A 292 -5.22 -2.72 9.96
CA VAL A 292 -3.86 -3.02 9.50
C VAL A 292 -3.60 -2.31 8.18
N GLY A 293 -2.47 -1.63 8.11
CA GLY A 293 -2.02 -0.99 6.87
C GLY A 293 -2.82 0.24 6.45
N LEU A 294 -3.61 0.84 7.35
CA LEU A 294 -4.29 2.10 7.05
C LEU A 294 -3.30 3.23 6.72
N HIS A 295 -3.70 4.09 5.82
CA HIS A 295 -2.97 5.32 5.55
C HIS A 295 -3.24 6.34 6.68
N SER A 296 -2.17 6.81 7.33
CA SER A 296 -2.28 7.53 8.60
C SER A 296 -1.50 8.84 8.65
N HIS A 297 -0.57 9.08 7.74
CA HIS A 297 0.27 10.27 7.77
C HIS A 297 0.44 10.89 6.38
N MET A 298 0.94 12.13 6.36
CA MET A 298 1.08 12.94 5.15
C MET A 298 1.70 12.18 3.97
N GLN A 299 2.81 11.45 4.18
CA GLN A 299 3.49 10.74 3.09
C GLN A 299 2.61 9.68 2.43
N ASP A 300 1.85 8.90 3.22
CA ASP A 300 0.90 7.90 2.68
C ASP A 300 -0.11 8.54 1.71
N PHE A 301 -0.60 9.74 2.04
CA PHE A 301 -1.57 10.46 1.23
C PHE A 301 -0.92 11.12 0.01
N MET A 302 0.27 11.70 0.18
CA MET A 302 1.01 12.33 -0.91
C MET A 302 1.46 11.29 -1.96
N GLU A 303 1.88 10.10 -1.57
CA GLU A 303 2.20 8.99 -2.48
C GLU A 303 0.99 8.59 -3.34
N LYS A 304 -0.23 8.81 -2.84
CA LYS A 304 -1.48 8.61 -3.59
C LYS A 304 -1.96 9.89 -4.32
N GLY A 305 -1.13 10.92 -4.42
CA GLY A 305 -1.47 12.20 -5.07
C GLY A 305 -2.48 13.04 -4.30
N ARG A 306 -2.76 12.72 -3.03
CA ARG A 306 -3.71 13.46 -2.20
C ARG A 306 -3.02 14.61 -1.48
N LYS A 307 -3.69 15.76 -1.41
CA LYS A 307 -3.14 16.99 -0.84
C LYS A 307 -3.53 17.24 0.61
N GLY A 308 -4.39 16.40 1.18
CA GLY A 308 -4.89 16.46 2.54
C GLY A 308 -5.65 15.19 2.91
N MET A 309 -6.06 15.05 4.18
CA MET A 309 -6.75 13.87 4.74
C MET A 309 -7.99 14.27 5.56
N GLY A 310 -8.78 15.21 5.07
CA GLY A 310 -9.92 15.78 5.80
C GLY A 310 -10.92 14.70 6.24
N SER A 311 -11.47 13.91 5.32
CA SER A 311 -12.39 12.81 5.61
C SER A 311 -11.81 11.81 6.59
N THR A 312 -10.59 11.35 6.35
CA THR A 312 -9.92 10.36 7.19
C THR A 312 -9.73 10.86 8.63
N TRP A 313 -9.38 12.13 8.79
CA TRP A 313 -9.24 12.75 10.11
C TRP A 313 -10.58 12.79 10.85
N LEU A 314 -11.64 13.23 10.17
CA LEU A 314 -13.00 13.28 10.73
C LEU A 314 -13.55 11.88 11.07
N VAL A 315 -13.35 10.90 10.18
CA VAL A 315 -13.76 9.50 10.43
C VAL A 315 -13.10 8.97 11.68
N ARG A 316 -11.78 9.16 11.84
CA ARG A 316 -11.06 8.73 13.05
C ARG A 316 -11.58 9.41 14.32
N MET A 317 -11.99 10.67 14.25
CA MET A 317 -12.65 11.36 15.37
C MET A 317 -13.99 10.71 15.71
N LYS A 318 -14.82 10.40 14.69
CA LYS A 318 -16.16 9.81 14.88
C LYS A 318 -16.09 8.42 15.50
N ILE A 319 -15.18 7.56 15.00
CA ILE A 319 -15.11 6.13 15.39
C ILE A 319 -14.10 5.84 16.50
N GLY A 320 -13.35 6.83 16.98
CA GLY A 320 -12.16 6.67 17.81
C GLY A 320 -12.34 5.82 19.06
N SER A 321 -13.55 5.84 19.66
CA SER A 321 -13.87 5.01 20.83
C SER A 321 -13.86 3.50 20.54
N ARG A 322 -13.99 3.09 19.27
CA ARG A 322 -13.98 1.68 18.83
C ARG A 322 -12.80 1.33 17.95
N LEU A 323 -11.90 2.28 17.68
CA LEU A 323 -10.78 2.10 16.76
C LEU A 323 -9.50 1.68 17.49
N VAL A 324 -8.90 0.59 17.03
CA VAL A 324 -7.53 0.18 17.36
C VAL A 324 -6.72 0.15 16.07
N ASP A 325 -5.88 1.17 15.85
CA ASP A 325 -4.94 1.18 14.73
C ASP A 325 -3.72 0.31 15.09
N ALA A 326 -3.62 -0.86 14.46
CA ALA A 326 -2.55 -1.81 14.70
C ALA A 326 -1.33 -1.58 13.80
N ARG A 327 -1.21 -0.43 13.13
CA ARG A 327 -0.03 -0.06 12.36
C ARG A 327 1.22 -0.07 13.25
N GLY A 328 2.22 -0.84 12.85
CA GLY A 328 3.48 -0.97 13.61
C GLY A 328 3.42 -1.95 14.78
N ILE A 329 2.33 -2.68 14.98
CA ILE A 329 2.21 -3.68 16.04
C ILE A 329 3.30 -4.75 15.96
N SER A 330 3.77 -5.10 14.77
CA SER A 330 4.86 -6.03 14.54
C SER A 330 6.19 -5.59 15.15
N ARG A 331 6.39 -4.29 15.33
CA ARG A 331 7.58 -3.73 15.99
C ARG A 331 7.55 -3.93 17.50
N LEU A 332 6.35 -4.01 18.08
CA LEU A 332 6.15 -4.25 19.53
C LEU A 332 6.18 -5.74 19.83
N TYR A 333 5.72 -6.57 18.90
CA TYR A 333 5.65 -8.03 19.03
C TYR A 333 6.34 -8.71 17.85
N PRO A 334 7.69 -8.66 17.75
CA PRO A 334 8.41 -9.30 16.66
C PRO A 334 8.11 -10.81 16.65
N ALA A 335 7.72 -11.32 15.48
CA ALA A 335 7.24 -12.70 15.31
C ALA A 335 8.29 -13.78 15.66
N ASN A 336 9.54 -13.41 15.92
CA ASN A 336 10.70 -14.29 16.09
C ASN A 336 11.42 -14.22 17.46
N GLU A 337 10.84 -13.65 18.48
CA GLU A 337 11.36 -13.97 19.81
C GLU A 337 10.95 -15.41 20.18
N ARG A 338 11.80 -16.38 19.80
CA ARG A 338 11.94 -17.59 20.61
C ARG A 338 12.08 -17.09 22.04
N ARG A 339 11.07 -17.35 22.89
CA ARG A 339 11.18 -17.11 24.32
C ARG A 339 12.52 -17.71 24.75
N LYS A 340 13.51 -16.86 25.00
CA LYS A 340 14.63 -17.30 25.83
C LYS A 340 13.98 -17.83 27.09
N PRO A 341 14.22 -19.10 27.48
CA PRO A 341 13.66 -19.61 28.72
C PRO A 341 14.02 -18.59 29.78
N ALA A 342 13.05 -18.14 30.56
CA ALA A 342 13.29 -17.28 31.70
C ALA A 342 14.42 -17.96 32.49
N ARG A 343 15.55 -17.28 32.65
CA ARG A 343 16.60 -17.80 33.51
C ARG A 343 15.94 -18.07 34.86
N PRO A 344 15.98 -19.30 35.38
CA PRO A 344 15.44 -19.57 36.69
C PRO A 344 16.13 -18.58 37.65
N GLY A 345 15.32 -17.70 38.22
CA GLY A 345 15.85 -16.68 39.13
C GLY A 345 16.61 -17.35 40.25
N THR A 346 17.86 -16.96 40.43
CA THR A 346 18.72 -17.24 41.59
C THR A 346 18.19 -16.61 42.89
N ALA A 347 16.87 -16.55 43.06
CA ALA A 347 16.19 -15.94 44.20
C ALA A 347 15.81 -16.96 45.28
N TRP A 348 16.23 -18.21 45.17
CA TRP A 348 15.93 -19.24 46.19
C TRP A 348 17.13 -19.71 47.02
N LEU A 349 18.33 -19.11 46.90
CA LEU A 349 19.51 -19.53 47.64
C LEU A 349 19.91 -18.57 48.77
N SER A 350 19.12 -17.55 49.09
CA SER A 350 19.42 -16.61 50.19
C SER A 350 18.57 -16.82 51.46
N PHE A 351 17.65 -17.79 51.50
CA PHE A 351 16.75 -17.96 52.65
C PHE A 351 17.09 -19.14 53.57
N VAL A 352 18.20 -19.84 53.37
CA VAL A 352 18.61 -20.99 54.20
C VAL A 352 19.90 -20.70 55.01
N ARG A 353 20.26 -19.44 55.22
CA ARG A 353 21.48 -19.08 56.04
C ARG A 353 21.18 -18.23 57.27
N PHE A 354 19.94 -18.30 57.78
CA PHE A 354 19.59 -17.63 59.07
C PHE A 354 18.82 -18.54 60.02
N LEU A 355 19.19 -19.80 60.12
CA LEU A 355 18.79 -20.68 61.22
C LEU A 355 19.93 -21.68 61.47
N HIS A 356 21.01 -21.20 62.15
CA HIS A 356 21.86 -21.93 63.11
C HIS A 356 22.66 -20.91 63.87
#